data_70e7c862b68f93846f463e28ba68f26b
#
_entry.id   70e7c862b68f93846f463e28ba68f26b
#
_cell.length_a   1.000
_cell.length_b   1.000
_cell.length_c   1.000
_cell.angle_alpha   90.00
_cell.angle_beta   90.00
_cell.angle_gamma   90.00
#
_symmetry.space_group_name_H-M   'P 1'
#
loop_
_entity.id
_entity.type
_entity.pdbx_description
1 polymer ?
#
loop_
_entity_poly.entity_id
_entity_poly.type
_entity_poly.pdbx_seq_one_letter_code
_entity_poly.pdbx_strand_id
1 'polypeptide(L)'
;MRSAGIEVSVPSGWDAEIYNREADFAPQSGTTGVSRPVVHLGTFPLPEGRGDFGSGAVEIMRADDLLVVLFEYGPESVGTALFARSGIPRVAAADFAPNNMQRPIAGQSGAQYFFNQSGRAFCLYVVLGAHARRQELVPEVNQVLAGLRIDPA
;
A
#
# COMPACT_ATOMS: atom_id res chain seq x y z
N MET A 1 -5.80 -12.50 -7.80
CA MET A 1 -4.59 -12.86 -7.03
C MET A 1 -4.95 -12.99 -5.56
N ARG A 2 -4.50 -14.06 -4.90
CA ARG A 2 -4.80 -14.29 -3.48
C ARG A 2 -3.59 -14.91 -2.77
N SER A 3 -3.21 -14.34 -1.65
CA SER A 3 -2.14 -14.86 -0.77
C SER A 3 -2.29 -14.28 0.64
N ALA A 4 -1.90 -15.05 1.67
CA ALA A 4 -1.86 -14.62 3.07
C ALA A 4 -3.18 -13.99 3.57
N GLY A 5 -4.34 -14.49 3.12
CA GLY A 5 -5.66 -13.96 3.48
C GLY A 5 -6.00 -12.61 2.82
N ILE A 6 -5.23 -12.21 1.82
CA ILE A 6 -5.50 -11.01 1.03
C ILE A 6 -5.83 -11.43 -0.40
N GLU A 7 -6.93 -10.91 -0.92
CA GLU A 7 -7.36 -11.14 -2.30
C GLU A 7 -7.50 -9.81 -3.02
N VAL A 8 -6.95 -9.73 -4.23
CA VAL A 8 -7.04 -8.55 -5.08
C VAL A 8 -7.56 -8.96 -6.45
N SER A 9 -8.60 -8.27 -6.92
CA SER A 9 -9.03 -8.31 -8.31
C SER A 9 -8.16 -7.33 -9.10
N VAL A 10 -7.16 -7.89 -9.80
CA VAL A 10 -6.19 -7.08 -10.56
C VAL A 10 -6.82 -6.62 -11.87
N PRO A 11 -7.01 -5.32 -12.11
CA PRO A 11 -7.56 -4.84 -13.37
C PRO A 11 -6.61 -5.11 -14.55
N SER A 12 -7.16 -5.15 -15.76
CA SER A 12 -6.36 -5.24 -16.98
C SER A 12 -5.39 -4.05 -17.07
N GLY A 13 -4.13 -4.34 -17.42
CA GLY A 13 -3.07 -3.33 -17.53
C GLY A 13 -2.37 -2.99 -16.21
N TRP A 14 -2.79 -3.59 -15.09
CA TRP A 14 -2.10 -3.47 -13.82
C TRP A 14 -1.18 -4.68 -13.58
N ASP A 15 -0.03 -4.42 -12.98
CA ASP A 15 0.84 -5.43 -12.41
C ASP A 15 0.61 -5.53 -10.91
N ALA A 16 0.74 -6.72 -10.34
CA ALA A 16 0.45 -6.95 -8.92
C ALA A 16 1.35 -8.02 -8.32
N GLU A 17 1.71 -7.85 -7.07
CA GLU A 17 2.44 -8.84 -6.29
C GLU A 17 1.99 -8.82 -4.83
N ILE A 18 1.80 -10.00 -4.25
CA ILE A 18 1.64 -10.19 -2.81
C ILE A 18 2.84 -11.03 -2.36
N TYR A 19 3.68 -10.47 -1.52
CA TYR A 19 4.85 -11.14 -0.98
C TYR A 19 4.94 -10.96 0.53
N ASN A 20 5.70 -11.82 1.18
CA ASN A 20 5.99 -11.66 2.59
C ASN A 20 7.32 -10.89 2.75
N ARG A 21 7.27 -9.79 3.48
CA ARG A 21 8.50 -9.09 3.86
C ARG A 21 9.33 -9.94 4.81
N GLU A 22 10.62 -9.71 4.83
CA GLU A 22 11.48 -10.34 5.81
C GLU A 22 11.04 -9.99 7.23
N ALA A 23 11.12 -10.97 8.12
CA ALA A 23 10.79 -10.76 9.52
C ALA A 23 11.73 -9.73 10.14
N ASP A 24 11.18 -8.75 10.85
CA ASP A 24 11.97 -7.82 11.63
C ASP A 24 12.72 -8.61 12.70
N PHE A 25 14.03 -8.63 12.60
CA PHE A 25 14.90 -9.25 13.60
C PHE A 25 15.00 -8.31 14.80
N ALA A 26 14.42 -8.72 15.93
CA ALA A 26 14.70 -8.11 17.22
C ALA A 26 15.68 -9.02 17.98
N PRO A 27 17.01 -8.85 17.80
CA PRO A 27 18.00 -9.78 18.38
C PRO A 27 18.01 -9.81 19.91
N GLN A 28 17.32 -8.88 20.56
CA GLN A 28 17.32 -8.74 22.02
C GLN A 28 16.15 -9.43 22.72
N SER A 29 15.14 -9.89 22.00
CA SER A 29 13.94 -10.48 22.62
C SER A 29 13.81 -11.99 22.47
N GLY A 30 14.68 -12.64 21.71
CA GLY A 30 14.60 -14.09 21.46
C GLY A 30 13.36 -14.51 20.68
N THR A 31 12.53 -13.58 20.22
CA THR A 31 11.37 -13.85 19.40
C THR A 31 11.75 -13.73 17.92
N THR A 32 11.53 -14.81 17.18
CA THR A 32 11.58 -14.76 15.72
C THR A 32 10.44 -13.86 15.24
N GLY A 33 10.77 -12.76 14.57
CA GLY A 33 9.77 -11.88 13.96
C GLY A 33 8.92 -12.68 12.96
N VAL A 34 7.60 -12.46 12.97
CA VAL A 34 6.69 -13.10 12.02
C VAL A 34 6.70 -12.31 10.73
N SER A 35 6.96 -13.00 9.62
CA SER A 35 6.84 -12.44 8.27
C SER A 35 5.39 -12.02 7.99
N ARG A 36 5.21 -10.84 7.38
CA ARG A 36 3.87 -10.30 7.10
C ARG A 36 3.75 -9.89 5.64
N PRO A 37 2.53 -9.99 5.07
CA PRO A 37 2.34 -9.67 3.67
C PRO A 37 2.46 -8.19 3.38
N VAL A 38 2.98 -7.93 2.19
CA VAL A 38 2.95 -6.64 1.52
C VAL A 38 2.33 -6.84 0.15
N VAL A 39 1.42 -5.96 -0.24
CA VAL A 39 0.81 -5.96 -1.57
C VAL A 39 1.32 -4.75 -2.33
N HIS A 40 1.79 -4.98 -3.54
CA HIS A 40 2.10 -3.93 -4.51
C HIS A 40 1.19 -4.07 -5.72
N LEU A 41 0.60 -2.96 -6.15
CA LEU A 41 -0.22 -2.84 -7.35
C LEU A 41 0.25 -1.62 -8.13
N GLY A 42 0.48 -1.76 -9.43
CA GLY A 42 0.91 -0.64 -10.26
C GLY A 42 0.31 -0.69 -11.66
N THR A 43 0.11 0.47 -12.26
CA THR A 43 -0.30 0.60 -13.67
C THR A 43 0.86 0.41 -14.64
N PHE A 44 2.01 0.01 -14.13
CA PHE A 44 3.26 -0.19 -14.85
C PHE A 44 3.93 -1.47 -14.36
N PRO A 45 4.86 -2.07 -15.13
CA PRO A 45 5.60 -3.24 -14.67
C PRO A 45 6.39 -2.94 -13.39
N LEU A 46 6.12 -3.70 -12.33
CA LEU A 46 6.79 -3.52 -11.04
C LEU A 46 8.23 -4.02 -11.13
N PRO A 47 9.25 -3.18 -10.89
CA PRO A 47 10.64 -3.60 -10.95
C PRO A 47 11.00 -4.55 -9.82
N GLU A 48 11.88 -5.50 -10.11
CA GLU A 48 12.47 -6.37 -9.08
C GLU A 48 13.34 -5.55 -8.12
N GLY A 49 13.47 -6.02 -6.88
CA GLY A 49 14.32 -5.39 -5.87
C GLY A 49 13.80 -4.07 -5.32
N ARG A 50 12.54 -3.72 -5.58
CA ARG A 50 11.91 -2.53 -5.01
C ARG A 50 11.72 -2.69 -3.50
N GLY A 51 11.75 -1.55 -2.77
CA GLY A 51 11.47 -1.52 -1.35
C GLY A 51 9.98 -1.72 -1.03
N ASP A 52 9.67 -2.02 0.23
CA ASP A 52 8.31 -2.31 0.69
C ASP A 52 7.33 -1.13 0.48
N PHE A 53 7.81 0.09 0.51
CA PHE A 53 7.02 1.30 0.20
C PHE A 53 7.30 1.86 -1.20
N GLY A 54 7.81 1.03 -2.10
CA GLY A 54 7.91 1.34 -3.52
C GLY A 54 9.17 2.08 -3.96
N SER A 55 10.22 2.17 -3.11
CA SER A 55 11.52 2.67 -3.59
C SER A 55 12.04 1.80 -4.75
N GLY A 56 12.53 2.41 -5.79
CA GLY A 56 12.88 1.74 -7.05
C GLY A 56 11.72 1.70 -8.05
N ALA A 57 10.47 1.69 -7.59
CA ALA A 57 9.29 1.75 -8.45
C ALA A 57 8.85 3.19 -8.72
N VAL A 58 8.81 4.04 -7.69
CA VAL A 58 8.33 5.43 -7.83
C VAL A 58 9.19 6.26 -8.77
N GLU A 59 10.47 5.94 -8.88
CA GLU A 59 11.42 6.65 -9.76
C GLU A 59 11.16 6.43 -11.25
N ILE A 60 10.51 5.32 -11.62
CA ILE A 60 10.19 5.00 -13.02
C ILE A 60 8.74 5.30 -13.40
N MET A 61 7.93 5.79 -12.46
CA MET A 61 6.53 6.15 -12.71
C MET A 61 6.43 7.35 -13.65
N ARG A 62 5.46 7.25 -14.55
CA ARG A 62 5.05 8.34 -15.44
C ARG A 62 3.91 9.14 -14.82
N ALA A 63 3.54 10.26 -15.47
CA ALA A 63 2.52 11.17 -14.97
C ALA A 63 1.13 10.54 -14.77
N ASP A 64 0.80 9.52 -15.54
CA ASP A 64 -0.49 8.80 -15.46
C ASP A 64 -0.39 7.47 -14.70
N ASP A 65 0.76 7.18 -14.11
CA ASP A 65 0.96 5.96 -13.34
C ASP A 65 0.49 6.08 -11.89
N LEU A 66 0.14 4.93 -11.34
CA LEU A 66 -0.32 4.74 -9.97
C LEU A 66 0.46 3.60 -9.32
N LEU A 67 0.80 3.77 -8.05
CA LEU A 67 1.32 2.71 -7.20
C LEU A 67 0.47 2.64 -5.93
N VAL A 68 0.00 1.43 -5.62
CA VAL A 68 -0.76 1.16 -4.39
C VAL A 68 0.02 0.13 -3.58
N VAL A 69 0.29 0.45 -2.33
CA VAL A 69 0.96 -0.42 -1.36
C VAL A 69 0.03 -0.70 -0.20
N LEU A 70 -0.14 -1.96 0.14
CA LEU A 70 -0.80 -2.37 1.38
C LEU A 70 0.24 -3.09 2.24
N PHE A 71 0.49 -2.58 3.42
CA PHE A 71 1.51 -3.06 4.33
C PHE A 71 0.86 -3.50 5.65
N GLU A 72 1.03 -4.76 6.03
CA GLU A 72 0.47 -5.28 7.30
C GLU A 72 1.43 -5.09 8.46
N TYR A 73 0.88 -4.58 9.56
CA TYR A 73 1.58 -4.46 10.86
C TYR A 73 1.26 -5.66 11.76
N GLY A 74 2.01 -5.81 12.83
CA GLY A 74 1.80 -6.87 13.81
C GLY A 74 0.47 -6.75 14.56
N PRO A 75 -0.02 -7.85 15.18
CA PRO A 75 -1.29 -7.87 15.89
C PRO A 75 -1.31 -6.94 17.10
N GLU A 76 -0.17 -6.57 17.65
CA GLU A 76 -0.03 -5.57 18.72
C GLU A 76 -0.48 -4.17 18.30
N SER A 77 -0.51 -3.89 16.99
CA SER A 77 -0.97 -2.61 16.45
C SER A 77 -2.50 -2.50 16.42
N VAL A 78 -3.20 -3.63 16.37
CA VAL A 78 -4.66 -3.67 16.36
C VAL A 78 -5.19 -3.14 17.68
N GLY A 79 -6.15 -2.20 17.62
CA GLY A 79 -6.71 -1.56 18.82
C GLY A 79 -5.94 -0.34 19.30
N THR A 80 -4.77 -0.01 18.71
CA THR A 80 -4.09 1.25 18.99
C THR A 80 -4.77 2.42 18.29
N ALA A 81 -4.54 3.63 18.78
CA ALA A 81 -5.18 4.84 18.24
C ALA A 81 -4.88 5.08 16.76
N LEU A 82 -3.66 4.78 16.31
CA LEU A 82 -3.26 4.96 14.90
C LEU A 82 -4.11 4.11 13.96
N PHE A 83 -4.52 2.90 14.38
CA PHE A 83 -5.28 1.95 13.58
C PHE A 83 -6.77 1.89 13.98
N ALA A 84 -7.28 2.93 14.63
CA ALA A 84 -8.67 2.95 15.14
C ALA A 84 -9.72 2.97 14.02
N ARG A 85 -9.37 3.48 12.82
CA ARG A 85 -10.28 3.50 11.67
C ARG A 85 -10.51 2.07 11.18
N SER A 86 -11.77 1.67 11.07
CA SER A 86 -12.19 0.34 10.64
C SER A 86 -12.61 0.35 9.17
N GLY A 87 -12.17 -0.66 8.42
CA GLY A 87 -12.52 -0.85 7.02
C GLY A 87 -11.48 -0.27 6.05
N ILE A 88 -11.44 -0.86 4.84
CA ILE A 88 -10.56 -0.40 3.76
C ILE A 88 -10.92 1.04 3.40
N PRO A 89 -9.96 1.98 3.45
CA PRO A 89 -10.26 3.39 3.20
C PRO A 89 -10.67 3.64 1.75
N ARG A 90 -11.56 4.63 1.58
CA ARG A 90 -11.74 5.30 0.31
C ARG A 90 -10.77 6.48 0.27
N VAL A 91 -9.94 6.57 -0.76
CA VAL A 91 -8.98 7.67 -0.88
C VAL A 91 -9.64 8.91 -1.49
N ALA A 92 -9.17 10.09 -1.08
CA ALA A 92 -9.65 11.37 -1.57
C ALA A 92 -8.49 12.19 -2.16
N ALA A 93 -8.73 12.92 -3.24
CA ALA A 93 -7.71 13.74 -3.88
C ALA A 93 -7.11 14.79 -2.93
N ALA A 94 -7.91 15.30 -1.99
CA ALA A 94 -7.46 16.27 -0.99
C ALA A 94 -6.44 15.72 0.01
N ASP A 95 -6.33 14.38 0.14
CA ASP A 95 -5.38 13.74 1.05
C ASP A 95 -3.98 13.61 0.47
N PHE A 96 -3.83 13.86 -0.83
CA PHE A 96 -2.55 13.71 -1.52
C PHE A 96 -1.74 15.00 -1.47
N ALA A 97 -0.47 14.85 -1.10
CA ALA A 97 0.50 15.94 -1.10
C ALA A 97 1.89 15.42 -1.49
N PRO A 98 2.75 16.26 -2.12
CA PRO A 98 4.12 15.85 -2.47
C PRO A 98 4.96 15.45 -1.25
N ASN A 99 4.76 16.08 -0.12
CA ASN A 99 5.51 15.78 1.13
C ASN A 99 4.98 14.55 1.88
N ASN A 100 3.89 13.94 1.47
CA ASN A 100 3.39 12.70 2.06
C ASN A 100 4.03 11.45 1.46
N MET A 101 4.95 11.61 0.54
CA MET A 101 5.74 10.51 -0.01
C MET A 101 6.86 10.12 0.96
N GLN A 102 7.23 8.83 0.94
CA GLN A 102 8.39 8.34 1.69
C GLN A 102 9.68 9.08 1.27
N ARG A 103 9.79 9.35 -0.02
CA ARG A 103 10.84 10.19 -0.61
C ARG A 103 10.19 11.08 -1.67
N PRO A 104 10.24 12.42 -1.53
CA PRO A 104 9.67 13.32 -2.52
C PRO A 104 10.33 13.18 -3.89
N ILE A 105 9.47 13.08 -4.92
CA ILE A 105 9.88 13.08 -6.32
C ILE A 105 9.09 14.19 -7.02
N ALA A 106 9.78 15.00 -7.80
CA ALA A 106 9.17 16.13 -8.48
C ALA A 106 7.94 15.71 -9.31
N GLY A 107 6.82 16.41 -9.11
CA GLY A 107 5.56 16.19 -9.79
C GLY A 107 4.67 15.10 -9.18
N GLN A 108 5.21 14.20 -8.37
CA GLN A 108 4.45 13.12 -7.74
C GLN A 108 3.84 13.57 -6.41
N SER A 109 2.85 12.82 -5.94
CA SER A 109 2.28 12.99 -4.60
C SER A 109 1.85 11.66 -4.01
N GLY A 110 1.74 11.63 -2.69
CA GLY A 110 1.35 10.45 -1.95
C GLY A 110 0.31 10.73 -0.87
N ALA A 111 -0.34 9.66 -0.42
CA ALA A 111 -1.23 9.65 0.73
C ALA A 111 -1.02 8.37 1.53
N GLN A 112 -1.20 8.44 2.84
CA GLN A 112 -1.12 7.31 3.76
C GLN A 112 -2.40 7.22 4.57
N TYR A 113 -2.88 5.99 4.74
CA TYR A 113 -4.06 5.69 5.54
C TYR A 113 -3.75 4.51 6.44
N PHE A 114 -3.96 4.68 7.75
CA PHE A 114 -3.83 3.61 8.73
C PHE A 114 -5.23 3.13 9.12
N PHE A 115 -5.44 1.82 9.10
CA PHE A 115 -6.76 1.24 9.36
C PHE A 115 -6.64 -0.19 9.90
N ASN A 116 -7.74 -0.71 10.42
CA ASN A 116 -7.88 -2.11 10.75
C ASN A 116 -8.99 -2.73 9.88
N GLN A 117 -8.81 -4.00 9.56
CA GLN A 117 -9.77 -4.79 8.80
C GLN A 117 -9.65 -6.25 9.24
N SER A 118 -10.79 -6.87 9.57
CA SER A 118 -10.82 -8.29 9.95
C SER A 118 -9.85 -8.65 11.08
N GLY A 119 -9.66 -7.74 12.05
CA GLY A 119 -8.75 -7.93 13.18
C GLY A 119 -7.26 -7.78 12.82
N ARG A 120 -6.94 -7.19 11.68
CA ARG A 120 -5.60 -6.98 11.17
C ARG A 120 -5.33 -5.50 10.94
N ALA A 121 -4.11 -5.03 11.16
CA ALA A 121 -3.72 -3.62 11.06
C ALA A 121 -2.89 -3.35 9.81
N PHE A 122 -3.26 -2.32 9.05
CA PHE A 122 -2.64 -2.02 7.76
C PHE A 122 -2.32 -0.53 7.59
N CYS A 123 -1.27 -0.27 6.81
CA CYS A 123 -1.06 1.01 6.14
C CYS A 123 -1.37 0.85 4.67
N LEU A 124 -2.25 1.68 4.14
CA LEU A 124 -2.43 1.88 2.71
C LEU A 124 -1.61 3.09 2.30
N TYR A 125 -0.65 2.89 1.41
CA TYR A 125 0.20 3.94 0.86
C TYR A 125 -0.02 4.02 -0.64
N VAL A 126 -0.36 5.20 -1.14
CA VAL A 126 -0.67 5.41 -2.56
C VAL A 126 0.21 6.52 -3.11
N VAL A 127 0.81 6.29 -4.27
CA VAL A 127 1.58 7.28 -5.01
C VAL A 127 0.92 7.54 -6.36
N LEU A 128 0.73 8.82 -6.66
CA LEU A 128 0.25 9.30 -7.96
C LEU A 128 1.44 9.84 -8.75
N GLY A 129 1.55 9.45 -10.02
CA GLY A 129 2.60 9.92 -10.92
C GLY A 129 2.59 11.42 -11.18
N ALA A 130 1.42 12.06 -11.05
CA ALA A 130 1.27 13.52 -11.19
C ALA A 130 0.29 14.06 -10.16
N HIS A 131 0.78 14.91 -9.26
CA HIS A 131 -0.07 15.62 -8.30
C HIS A 131 -1.13 16.49 -8.98
N ALA A 132 -0.79 17.12 -10.09
CA ALA A 132 -1.70 17.97 -10.86
C ALA A 132 -2.90 17.17 -11.44
N ARG A 133 -2.76 15.85 -11.61
CA ARG A 133 -3.79 14.98 -12.15
C ARG A 133 -4.55 14.17 -11.09
N ARG A 134 -4.42 14.51 -9.82
CA ARG A 134 -5.01 13.73 -8.72
C ARG A 134 -6.53 13.55 -8.83
N GLN A 135 -7.24 14.54 -9.37
CA GLN A 135 -8.70 14.45 -9.55
C GLN A 135 -9.10 13.35 -10.56
N GLU A 136 -8.25 13.09 -11.54
CA GLU A 136 -8.45 12.04 -12.54
C GLU A 136 -7.95 10.68 -12.07
N LEU A 137 -6.84 10.65 -11.33
CA LEU A 137 -6.15 9.41 -10.94
C LEU A 137 -6.77 8.75 -9.71
N VAL A 138 -7.27 9.52 -8.76
CA VAL A 138 -7.85 8.98 -7.51
C VAL A 138 -9.04 8.04 -7.74
N PRO A 139 -9.97 8.31 -8.68
CA PRO A 139 -11.03 7.36 -8.98
C PRO A 139 -10.54 5.97 -9.41
N GLU A 140 -9.42 5.89 -10.14
CA GLU A 140 -8.82 4.60 -10.53
C GLU A 140 -8.27 3.84 -9.31
N VAL A 141 -7.68 4.54 -8.35
CA VAL A 141 -7.25 3.94 -7.08
C VAL A 141 -8.44 3.35 -6.34
N ASN A 142 -9.51 4.11 -6.19
CA ASN A 142 -10.72 3.63 -5.50
C ASN A 142 -11.35 2.43 -6.21
N GLN A 143 -11.26 2.37 -7.51
CA GLN A 143 -11.76 1.24 -8.30
C GLN A 143 -10.97 -0.04 -8.00
N VAL A 144 -9.64 0.03 -7.90
CA VAL A 144 -8.84 -1.14 -7.55
C VAL A 144 -9.04 -1.54 -6.08
N LEU A 145 -9.20 -0.57 -5.18
CA LEU A 145 -9.48 -0.84 -3.77
C LEU A 145 -10.84 -1.53 -3.54
N ALA A 146 -11.82 -1.25 -4.40
CA ALA A 146 -13.12 -1.93 -4.34
C ALA A 146 -13.02 -3.44 -4.61
N GLY A 147 -11.97 -3.88 -5.29
CA GLY A 147 -11.65 -5.29 -5.53
C GLY A 147 -10.72 -5.93 -4.51
N LEU A 148 -10.37 -5.22 -3.44
CA LEU A 148 -9.53 -5.72 -2.36
C LEU A 148 -10.39 -6.36 -1.26
N ARG A 149 -10.01 -7.56 -0.84
CA ARG A 149 -10.63 -8.29 0.27
C ARG A 149 -9.55 -8.74 1.25
N ILE A 150 -9.85 -8.62 2.53
CA ILE A 150 -8.96 -9.04 3.62
C ILE A 150 -9.74 -9.96 4.54
N ASP A 151 -9.32 -11.21 4.58
CA ASP A 151 -9.90 -12.21 5.49
C ASP A 151 -9.28 -12.07 6.89
N PRO A 152 -9.93 -12.58 7.94
CA PRO A 152 -9.29 -12.72 9.26
C PRO A 152 -7.99 -13.51 9.18
N ALA A 153 -7.08 -13.22 10.11
CA ALA A 153 -5.80 -13.91 10.20
C ALA A 153 -5.97 -15.38 10.61
#